data_1c203fe1e19abfd97e99d18d7888f641
#
_entry.id   1c203fe1e19abfd97e99d18d7888f641
#
_cell.length_a   1.000
_cell.length_b   1.000
_cell.length_c   1.000
_cell.angle_alpha   90.00
_cell.angle_beta   90.00
_cell.angle_gamma   90.00
#
_symmetry.space_group_name_H-M   'P 1'
#
loop_
_entity.id
_entity.type
_entity.pdbx_description
1 polymer ?
#
loop_
_entity_poly.entity_id
_entity_poly.type
_entity_poly.pdbx_seq_one_letter_code
_entity_poly.pdbx_strand_id
1 'polypeptide(L)'
;MITDVVELSRLQFAMTAMYHFLFVPLTLGMAFLLAIMESLYVMTDKQIYKDMTKFWGKLFGINFALGVATGLTMEFQFGTNWAYYSHYVGDIFGAPLAIEALMAFFLESTFVGLFFFGWDRLSKRQHLTVTWLVALGSNFSALWILVANGWMQNPVGAEFNFETMRMEMVSFAEVVLNPVAQVKFVHTVASGYTCGAMFVLGVSSYYLLKGRDIAFARRSFAIAASFGMASILSVMVLGDESGYELGEVQQVKLAAIEAEWHTEEAPAAFTVFGLPNQESMETDYAIKIPYVMGIIATRSFDKQVTGLRDLKEQHEVRIRNGMVAYELLEKLRNGDKTPENIAAFDDVKHDLGYGLLLKRYTDKVVDATEDQIKAAADDSIPTVWPLFFSFRIMVACGVAMLLIFGFAFVQTCRQKIGQKSWLLKAALFGMPLPWIAIEAGWFVAEYGRQPWAVGEILPVNVAASALTATEILISMAAIIGLYTIFLIAEVYLMVKFARKGPSSLKTGRYHFEQDGQDSEAKLTRQVEA
;
A
#
# COMPACT_ATOMS: atom_id res chain seq x y z
N MET A 1 -15.24 0.15 -26.33
CA MET A 1 -14.53 -0.99 -25.71
C MET A 1 -13.08 -0.56 -25.63
N ILE A 2 -12.45 -0.59 -24.47
CA ILE A 2 -11.03 -0.20 -24.32
C ILE A 2 -10.24 -1.25 -25.10
N THR A 3 -9.58 -0.82 -26.16
CA THR A 3 -8.75 -1.69 -27.04
C THR A 3 -7.27 -1.29 -26.97
N ASP A 4 -6.95 -0.25 -26.22
CA ASP A 4 -5.58 0.20 -25.99
C ASP A 4 -4.88 -0.80 -25.04
N VAL A 5 -3.80 -1.40 -25.54
CA VAL A 5 -2.98 -2.41 -24.84
C VAL A 5 -2.39 -1.85 -23.53
N VAL A 6 -1.96 -0.59 -23.56
CA VAL A 6 -1.37 0.07 -22.38
C VAL A 6 -2.42 0.25 -21.29
N GLU A 7 -3.59 0.75 -21.64
CA GLU A 7 -4.68 0.97 -20.67
C GLU A 7 -5.21 -0.37 -20.10
N LEU A 8 -5.28 -1.41 -20.93
CA LEU A 8 -5.66 -2.76 -20.47
C LEU A 8 -4.59 -3.35 -19.52
N SER A 9 -3.30 -3.17 -19.82
CA SER A 9 -2.20 -3.63 -18.94
C SER A 9 -2.20 -2.88 -17.60
N ARG A 10 -2.45 -1.56 -17.61
CA ARG A 10 -2.63 -0.75 -16.41
C ARG A 10 -3.80 -1.25 -15.56
N LEU A 11 -4.95 -1.47 -16.19
CA LEU A 11 -6.15 -1.97 -15.51
C LEU A 11 -5.90 -3.34 -14.88
N GLN A 12 -5.26 -4.27 -15.62
CA GLN A 12 -4.93 -5.60 -15.12
C GLN A 12 -4.00 -5.51 -13.89
N PHE A 13 -2.95 -4.70 -13.94
CA PHE A 13 -2.02 -4.53 -12.82
C PHE A 13 -2.72 -3.90 -11.62
N ALA A 14 -3.51 -2.85 -11.82
CA ALA A 14 -4.25 -2.18 -10.76
C ALA A 14 -5.22 -3.14 -10.06
N MET A 15 -5.99 -3.93 -10.81
CA MET A 15 -6.90 -4.93 -10.25
C MET A 15 -6.16 -6.01 -9.47
N THR A 16 -5.03 -6.50 -9.99
CA THR A 16 -4.21 -7.50 -9.29
C THR A 16 -3.67 -6.95 -7.97
N ALA A 17 -3.14 -5.73 -7.98
CA ALA A 17 -2.61 -5.08 -6.79
C ALA A 17 -3.70 -4.83 -5.73
N MET A 18 -4.86 -4.32 -6.11
CA MET A 18 -5.98 -4.08 -5.19
C MET A 18 -6.53 -5.39 -4.61
N TYR A 19 -6.68 -6.45 -5.40
CA TYR A 19 -7.05 -7.76 -4.85
C TYR A 19 -6.00 -8.30 -3.87
N HIS A 20 -4.72 -8.16 -4.17
CA HIS A 20 -3.65 -8.58 -3.26
C HIS A 20 -3.69 -7.81 -1.94
N PHE A 21 -3.97 -6.52 -1.99
CA PHE A 21 -4.08 -5.67 -0.81
C PHE A 21 -5.33 -5.90 0.05
N LEU A 22 -6.26 -6.74 -0.36
CA LEU A 22 -7.28 -7.25 0.57
C LEU A 22 -6.70 -8.17 1.64
N PHE A 23 -5.58 -8.85 1.36
CA PHE A 23 -4.96 -9.85 2.25
C PHE A 23 -3.77 -9.30 3.04
N VAL A 24 -2.91 -8.51 2.42
CA VAL A 24 -1.64 -8.04 3.00
C VAL A 24 -1.82 -7.28 4.32
N PRO A 25 -2.70 -6.27 4.44
CA PRO A 25 -2.83 -5.49 5.66
C PRO A 25 -3.26 -6.34 6.86
N LEU A 26 -4.15 -7.28 6.63
CA LEU A 26 -4.60 -8.19 7.70
C LEU A 26 -3.48 -9.12 8.15
N THR A 27 -2.65 -9.62 7.23
CA THR A 27 -1.45 -10.42 7.55
C THR A 27 -0.51 -9.64 8.46
N LEU A 28 -0.13 -8.42 8.09
CA LEU A 28 0.78 -7.57 8.85
C LEU A 28 0.27 -7.31 10.28
N GLY A 29 -0.99 -6.89 10.41
CA GLY A 29 -1.58 -6.57 11.71
C GLY A 29 -1.78 -7.80 12.59
N MET A 30 -2.27 -8.89 12.01
CA MET A 30 -2.51 -10.13 12.76
C MET A 30 -1.22 -10.76 13.25
N ALA A 31 -0.15 -10.77 12.47
CA ALA A 31 1.13 -11.35 12.87
C ALA A 31 1.67 -10.72 14.16
N PHE A 32 1.63 -9.38 14.28
CA PHE A 32 2.04 -8.67 15.51
C PHE A 32 1.09 -8.92 16.68
N LEU A 33 -0.22 -8.93 16.44
CA LEU A 33 -1.20 -9.24 17.48
C LEU A 33 -1.00 -10.65 18.03
N LEU A 34 -0.68 -11.63 17.19
CA LEU A 34 -0.35 -12.99 17.60
C LEU A 34 0.90 -13.03 18.48
N ALA A 35 1.95 -12.32 18.08
CA ALA A 35 3.19 -12.21 18.85
C ALA A 35 2.96 -11.58 20.23
N ILE A 36 2.11 -10.54 20.31
CA ILE A 36 1.71 -9.91 21.58
C ILE A 36 0.90 -10.89 22.45
N MET A 37 -0.10 -11.58 21.89
CA MET A 37 -0.93 -12.53 22.63
C MET A 37 -0.10 -13.69 23.15
N GLU A 38 0.83 -14.21 22.36
CA GLU A 38 1.72 -15.30 22.80
C GLU A 38 2.76 -14.81 23.81
N SER A 39 3.26 -13.59 23.70
CA SER A 39 4.10 -12.98 24.74
C SER A 39 3.38 -12.95 26.09
N LEU A 40 2.10 -12.56 26.09
CA LEU A 40 1.27 -12.61 27.31
C LEU A 40 1.08 -14.03 27.84
N TYR A 41 0.96 -15.03 26.96
CA TYR A 41 0.94 -16.43 27.36
C TYR A 41 2.24 -16.84 28.06
N VAL A 42 3.39 -16.54 27.45
CA VAL A 42 4.69 -16.93 28.02
C VAL A 42 4.98 -16.22 29.34
N MET A 43 4.56 -14.96 29.48
CA MET A 43 4.76 -14.14 30.70
C MET A 43 3.83 -14.53 31.84
N THR A 44 2.58 -14.91 31.55
CA THR A 44 1.54 -15.12 32.58
C THR A 44 1.20 -16.57 32.82
N ASP A 45 1.61 -17.47 31.93
CA ASP A 45 1.27 -18.90 31.88
C ASP A 45 -0.25 -19.21 31.85
N LYS A 46 -1.08 -18.22 31.48
CA LYS A 46 -2.53 -18.39 31.42
C LYS A 46 -2.94 -19.03 30.11
N GLN A 47 -3.59 -20.17 30.16
CA GLN A 47 -4.03 -20.97 29.00
C GLN A 47 -4.87 -20.15 28.01
N ILE A 48 -5.68 -19.21 28.50
CA ILE A 48 -6.54 -18.38 27.63
C ILE A 48 -5.76 -17.60 26.57
N TYR A 49 -4.53 -17.14 26.85
CA TYR A 49 -3.71 -16.45 25.85
C TYR A 49 -3.15 -17.41 24.81
N LYS A 50 -2.84 -18.66 25.18
CA LYS A 50 -2.50 -19.72 24.22
C LYS A 50 -3.68 -20.02 23.30
N ASP A 51 -4.89 -20.13 23.83
CA ASP A 51 -6.10 -20.36 23.05
C ASP A 51 -6.42 -19.17 22.12
N MET A 52 -6.17 -17.94 22.57
CA MET A 52 -6.26 -16.73 21.75
C MET A 52 -5.27 -16.82 20.58
N THR A 53 -3.99 -17.11 20.84
CA THR A 53 -2.97 -17.24 19.80
C THR A 53 -3.35 -18.31 18.78
N LYS A 54 -3.81 -19.47 19.22
CA LYS A 54 -4.25 -20.56 18.33
C LYS A 54 -5.48 -20.17 17.49
N PHE A 55 -6.48 -19.53 18.10
CA PHE A 55 -7.69 -19.12 17.38
C PHE A 55 -7.42 -18.03 16.35
N TRP A 56 -6.79 -16.94 16.76
CA TRP A 56 -6.44 -15.85 15.84
C TRP A 56 -5.40 -16.29 14.81
N GLY A 57 -4.49 -17.20 15.20
CA GLY A 57 -3.52 -17.83 14.28
C GLY A 57 -4.19 -18.63 13.18
N LYS A 58 -5.32 -19.32 13.45
CA LYS A 58 -6.10 -20.01 12.41
C LYS A 58 -6.63 -19.01 11.37
N LEU A 59 -7.19 -17.88 11.79
CA LEU A 59 -7.69 -16.86 10.89
C LEU A 59 -6.54 -16.20 10.13
N PHE A 60 -5.44 -15.90 10.79
CA PHE A 60 -4.21 -15.44 10.15
C PHE A 60 -3.74 -16.39 9.05
N GLY A 61 -3.68 -17.70 9.31
CA GLY A 61 -3.20 -18.69 8.33
C GLY A 61 -4.08 -18.81 7.08
N ILE A 62 -5.40 -18.62 7.20
CA ILE A 62 -6.32 -18.59 6.05
C ILE A 62 -5.97 -17.39 5.17
N ASN A 63 -5.88 -16.21 5.75
CA ASN A 63 -5.55 -14.97 5.05
C ASN A 63 -4.13 -15.00 4.44
N PHE A 64 -3.15 -15.47 5.21
CA PHE A 64 -1.74 -15.57 4.80
C PHE A 64 -1.57 -16.42 3.53
N ALA A 65 -2.19 -17.60 3.47
CA ALA A 65 -2.06 -18.48 2.32
C ALA A 65 -2.55 -17.83 1.01
N LEU A 66 -3.62 -17.04 1.09
CA LEU A 66 -4.17 -16.33 -0.07
C LEU A 66 -3.35 -15.08 -0.41
N GLY A 67 -2.82 -14.38 0.60
CA GLY A 67 -1.89 -13.28 0.41
C GLY A 67 -0.65 -13.70 -0.39
N VAL A 68 -0.03 -14.82 -0.03
CA VAL A 68 1.13 -15.38 -0.76
C VAL A 68 0.76 -15.74 -2.21
N ALA A 69 -0.36 -16.43 -2.42
CA ALA A 69 -0.77 -16.83 -3.77
C ALA A 69 -1.01 -15.63 -4.70
N THR A 70 -1.64 -14.58 -4.18
CA THR A 70 -1.91 -13.35 -4.96
C THR A 70 -0.66 -12.50 -5.18
N GLY A 71 0.28 -12.48 -4.23
CA GLY A 71 1.55 -11.77 -4.35
C GLY A 71 2.43 -12.33 -5.45
N LEU A 72 2.60 -13.65 -5.50
CA LEU A 72 3.37 -14.31 -6.56
C LEU A 72 2.83 -13.98 -7.96
N THR A 73 1.52 -13.97 -8.14
CA THR A 73 0.90 -13.62 -9.44
C THR A 73 1.18 -12.17 -9.83
N MET A 74 1.24 -11.25 -8.85
CA MET A 74 1.56 -9.85 -9.11
C MET A 74 3.00 -9.68 -9.61
N GLU A 75 3.95 -10.39 -9.01
CA GLU A 75 5.35 -10.36 -9.46
C GLU A 75 5.53 -10.86 -10.89
N PHE A 76 4.82 -11.90 -11.29
CA PHE A 76 4.89 -12.40 -12.68
C PHE A 76 4.47 -11.36 -13.72
N GLN A 77 3.63 -10.39 -13.37
CA GLN A 77 3.21 -9.34 -14.30
C GLN A 77 4.35 -8.42 -14.73
N PHE A 78 5.41 -8.27 -13.94
CA PHE A 78 6.60 -7.51 -14.35
C PHE A 78 7.31 -8.16 -15.56
N GLY A 79 7.26 -9.48 -15.68
CA GLY A 79 7.80 -10.19 -16.84
C GLY A 79 6.81 -10.33 -18.02
N THR A 80 5.51 -10.39 -17.75
CA THR A 80 4.48 -10.62 -18.79
C THR A 80 3.95 -9.31 -19.37
N ASN A 81 3.41 -8.43 -18.56
CA ASN A 81 2.74 -7.20 -19.02
C ASN A 81 3.68 -5.99 -19.12
N TRP A 82 4.80 -6.00 -18.40
CA TRP A 82 5.71 -4.87 -18.23
C TRP A 82 7.17 -5.25 -18.55
N ALA A 83 7.39 -5.97 -19.65
CA ALA A 83 8.72 -6.45 -20.03
C ALA A 83 9.70 -5.32 -20.32
N TYR A 84 9.26 -4.25 -20.97
CA TYR A 84 10.12 -3.09 -21.24
C TYR A 84 10.47 -2.33 -19.97
N TYR A 85 9.53 -2.21 -19.02
CA TYR A 85 9.84 -1.74 -17.67
C TYR A 85 10.95 -2.58 -17.02
N SER A 86 10.79 -3.90 -17.01
CA SER A 86 11.76 -4.81 -16.40
C SER A 86 13.13 -4.76 -17.08
N HIS A 87 13.16 -4.53 -18.39
CA HIS A 87 14.41 -4.31 -19.12
C HIS A 87 15.06 -2.98 -18.77
N TYR A 88 14.27 -1.90 -18.67
CA TYR A 88 14.77 -0.54 -18.49
C TYR A 88 15.26 -0.24 -17.08
N VAL A 89 14.62 -0.80 -16.05
CA VAL A 89 14.92 -0.52 -14.62
C VAL A 89 15.23 -1.77 -13.79
N GLY A 90 15.38 -2.94 -14.44
CA GLY A 90 15.54 -4.23 -13.76
C GLY A 90 16.76 -4.32 -12.85
N ASP A 91 17.80 -3.57 -13.14
CA ASP A 91 19.01 -3.51 -12.31
C ASP A 91 18.72 -2.93 -10.91
N ILE A 92 17.84 -1.94 -10.83
CA ILE A 92 17.51 -1.24 -9.59
C ILE A 92 16.32 -1.91 -8.89
N PHE A 93 15.23 -2.11 -9.63
CA PHE A 93 13.98 -2.66 -9.10
C PHE A 93 14.13 -4.13 -8.68
N GLY A 94 14.92 -4.91 -9.41
CA GLY A 94 15.11 -6.33 -9.15
C GLY A 94 15.90 -6.64 -7.88
N ALA A 95 16.80 -5.77 -7.43
CA ALA A 95 17.59 -6.01 -6.23
C ALA A 95 16.76 -6.10 -4.94
N PRO A 96 15.87 -5.14 -4.62
CA PRO A 96 14.94 -5.26 -3.49
C PRO A 96 14.03 -6.48 -3.58
N LEU A 97 13.48 -6.80 -4.76
CA LEU A 97 12.62 -7.98 -4.94
C LEU A 97 13.38 -9.30 -4.72
N ALA A 98 14.63 -9.39 -5.20
CA ALA A 98 15.46 -10.57 -4.97
C ALA A 98 15.77 -10.77 -3.48
N ILE A 99 16.06 -9.69 -2.75
CA ILE A 99 16.29 -9.76 -1.30
C ILE A 99 15.00 -10.14 -0.57
N GLU A 100 13.87 -9.60 -0.98
CA GLU A 100 12.56 -9.97 -0.45
C GLU A 100 12.34 -11.47 -0.59
N ALA A 101 12.44 -12.02 -1.80
CA ALA A 101 12.21 -13.42 -2.08
C ALA A 101 13.17 -14.34 -1.31
N LEU A 102 14.48 -14.03 -1.33
CA LEU A 102 15.52 -14.89 -0.73
C LEU A 102 15.57 -14.80 0.80
N MET A 103 15.27 -13.66 1.39
CA MET A 103 15.42 -13.45 2.82
C MET A 103 14.06 -13.40 3.54
N ALA A 104 13.16 -12.52 3.11
CA ALA A 104 11.92 -12.29 3.82
C ALA A 104 10.91 -13.41 3.60
N PHE A 105 10.63 -13.78 2.35
CA PHE A 105 9.66 -14.83 2.03
C PHE A 105 10.08 -16.22 2.54
N PHE A 106 11.35 -16.61 2.39
CA PHE A 106 11.83 -17.89 2.94
C PHE A 106 11.79 -17.92 4.47
N LEU A 107 12.14 -16.80 5.12
CA LEU A 107 12.03 -16.68 6.57
C LEU A 107 10.57 -16.81 6.99
N GLU A 108 9.67 -16.07 6.37
CA GLU A 108 8.25 -16.08 6.68
C GLU A 108 7.62 -17.45 6.47
N SER A 109 7.78 -18.06 5.30
CA SER A 109 7.20 -19.37 4.98
C SER A 109 7.72 -20.50 5.89
N THR A 110 9.01 -20.49 6.24
CA THR A 110 9.60 -21.46 7.15
C THR A 110 9.01 -21.33 8.56
N PHE A 111 8.95 -20.12 9.09
CA PHE A 111 8.47 -19.90 10.46
C PHE A 111 6.95 -19.98 10.59
N VAL A 112 6.18 -19.69 9.54
CA VAL A 112 4.73 -19.97 9.52
C VAL A 112 4.46 -21.46 9.67
N GLY A 113 5.22 -22.32 9.00
CA GLY A 113 5.12 -23.78 9.21
C GLY A 113 5.42 -24.19 10.66
N LEU A 114 6.47 -23.65 11.26
CA LEU A 114 6.80 -23.90 12.67
C LEU A 114 5.78 -23.30 13.64
N PHE A 115 5.18 -22.16 13.33
CA PHE A 115 4.10 -21.56 14.12
C PHE A 115 2.90 -22.51 14.23
N PHE A 116 2.47 -23.13 13.12
CA PHE A 116 1.33 -24.03 13.14
C PHE A 116 1.63 -25.41 13.73
N PHE A 117 2.81 -25.98 13.43
CA PHE A 117 3.16 -27.37 13.77
C PHE A 117 4.17 -27.50 14.92
N GLY A 118 4.62 -26.40 15.51
CA GLY A 118 5.64 -26.36 16.54
C GLY A 118 5.12 -26.46 17.97
N TRP A 119 3.81 -26.35 18.24
CA TRP A 119 3.23 -26.23 19.58
C TRP A 119 3.60 -27.39 20.53
N ASP A 120 3.76 -28.62 20.02
CA ASP A 120 4.08 -29.81 20.79
C ASP A 120 5.57 -30.20 20.72
N ARG A 121 6.35 -29.49 19.86
CA ARG A 121 7.76 -29.81 19.61
C ARG A 121 8.72 -28.77 20.18
N LEU A 122 8.26 -27.53 20.33
CA LEU A 122 9.06 -26.39 20.80
C LEU A 122 8.71 -26.06 22.25
N SER A 123 9.69 -25.56 22.99
CA SER A 123 9.41 -24.93 24.28
C SER A 123 8.61 -23.63 24.08
N LYS A 124 7.91 -23.17 25.13
CA LYS A 124 7.11 -21.92 25.08
C LYS A 124 7.92 -20.75 24.54
N ARG A 125 9.18 -20.58 24.97
CA ARG A 125 10.05 -19.48 24.53
C ARG A 125 10.47 -19.64 23.07
N GLN A 126 10.82 -20.87 22.65
CA GLN A 126 11.17 -21.12 21.25
C GLN A 126 9.98 -20.86 20.32
N HIS A 127 8.77 -21.28 20.70
CA HIS A 127 7.57 -21.03 19.91
C HIS A 127 7.27 -19.53 19.83
N LEU A 128 7.40 -18.78 20.92
CA LEU A 128 7.28 -17.32 20.92
C LEU A 128 8.30 -16.66 19.99
N THR A 129 9.55 -17.16 19.99
CA THR A 129 10.57 -16.66 19.04
C THR A 129 10.13 -16.89 17.60
N VAL A 130 9.58 -18.06 17.28
CA VAL A 130 9.03 -18.37 15.95
C VAL A 130 7.91 -17.38 15.58
N THR A 131 6.99 -17.09 16.49
CA THR A 131 5.88 -16.17 16.25
C THR A 131 6.37 -14.72 15.99
N TRP A 132 7.38 -14.29 16.74
CA TRP A 132 8.03 -12.99 16.47
C TRP A 132 8.77 -12.97 15.14
N LEU A 133 9.41 -14.07 14.73
CA LEU A 133 10.08 -14.18 13.44
C LEU A 133 9.08 -14.18 12.28
N VAL A 134 7.88 -14.76 12.45
CA VAL A 134 6.78 -14.59 11.47
C VAL A 134 6.39 -13.12 11.35
N ALA A 135 6.15 -12.44 12.47
CA ALA A 135 5.76 -11.04 12.45
C ALA A 135 6.84 -10.13 11.84
N LEU A 136 8.10 -10.36 12.16
CA LEU A 136 9.22 -9.62 11.57
C LEU A 136 9.42 -9.96 10.09
N GLY A 137 9.27 -11.23 9.70
CA GLY A 137 9.37 -11.67 8.31
C GLY A 137 8.38 -10.95 7.41
N SER A 138 7.11 -10.90 7.81
CA SER A 138 6.06 -10.16 7.07
C SER A 138 6.39 -8.66 6.93
N ASN A 139 6.99 -8.05 7.95
CA ASN A 139 7.41 -6.65 7.89
C ASN A 139 8.66 -6.44 7.02
N PHE A 140 9.61 -7.37 7.02
CA PHE A 140 10.77 -7.32 6.11
C PHE A 140 10.35 -7.52 4.65
N SER A 141 9.38 -8.40 4.37
CA SER A 141 8.78 -8.52 3.05
C SER A 141 8.18 -7.18 2.60
N ALA A 142 7.33 -6.58 3.44
CA ALA A 142 6.76 -5.25 3.17
C ALA A 142 7.84 -4.17 2.97
N LEU A 143 8.94 -4.20 3.73
CA LEU A 143 10.02 -3.23 3.59
C LEU A 143 10.64 -3.27 2.18
N TRP A 144 11.03 -4.44 1.70
CA TRP A 144 11.70 -4.56 0.41
C TRP A 144 10.78 -4.23 -0.76
N ILE A 145 9.53 -4.67 -0.72
CA ILE A 145 8.52 -4.31 -1.72
C ILE A 145 8.30 -2.79 -1.73
N LEU A 146 8.24 -2.15 -0.57
CA LEU A 146 8.02 -0.70 -0.48
C LEU A 146 9.27 0.13 -0.77
N VAL A 147 10.48 -0.42 -0.62
CA VAL A 147 11.71 0.17 -1.16
C VAL A 147 11.64 0.21 -2.68
N ALA A 148 11.27 -0.90 -3.32
CA ALA A 148 11.10 -0.95 -4.78
C ALA A 148 10.01 0.02 -5.26
N ASN A 149 8.84 0.03 -4.61
CA ASN A 149 7.74 0.94 -4.96
C ASN A 149 8.06 2.41 -4.66
N GLY A 150 8.77 2.70 -3.57
CA GLY A 150 9.22 4.04 -3.23
C GLY A 150 10.22 4.59 -4.25
N TRP A 151 11.10 3.74 -4.76
CA TRP A 151 12.00 4.10 -5.85
C TRP A 151 11.24 4.47 -7.14
N MET A 152 10.17 3.75 -7.47
CA MET A 152 9.32 4.12 -8.61
C MET A 152 8.67 5.51 -8.45
N GLN A 153 8.48 5.96 -7.22
CA GLN A 153 7.90 7.28 -6.90
C GLN A 153 8.96 8.39 -6.86
N ASN A 154 10.16 8.07 -6.40
CA ASN A 154 11.32 8.96 -6.28
C ASN A 154 12.59 8.20 -6.68
N PRO A 155 12.99 8.24 -7.95
CA PRO A 155 14.07 7.40 -8.50
C PRO A 155 15.47 7.95 -8.20
N VAL A 156 15.91 7.82 -6.95
CA VAL A 156 17.25 8.19 -6.49
C VAL A 156 18.24 7.03 -6.56
N GLY A 157 19.54 7.32 -6.58
CA GLY A 157 20.61 6.30 -6.57
C GLY A 157 20.73 5.52 -7.88
N ALA A 158 20.23 6.06 -8.99
CA ALA A 158 20.30 5.46 -10.31
C ALA A 158 20.58 6.52 -11.38
N GLU A 159 21.26 6.14 -12.45
CA GLU A 159 21.55 6.99 -13.59
C GLU A 159 21.25 6.28 -14.90
N PHE A 160 20.86 7.07 -15.92
CA PHE A 160 20.66 6.55 -17.26
C PHE A 160 21.99 6.35 -17.98
N ASN A 161 22.22 5.14 -18.49
CA ASN A 161 23.38 4.81 -19.30
C ASN A 161 22.99 4.72 -20.78
N PHE A 162 23.50 5.63 -21.60
CA PHE A 162 23.21 5.71 -23.04
C PHE A 162 23.85 4.56 -23.85
N GLU A 163 24.82 3.84 -23.29
CA GLU A 163 25.44 2.67 -23.96
C GLU A 163 24.57 1.43 -23.83
N THR A 164 24.01 1.19 -22.65
CA THR A 164 23.12 0.07 -22.35
C THR A 164 21.64 0.39 -22.56
N MET A 165 21.31 1.66 -22.77
CA MET A 165 19.94 2.17 -22.98
C MET A 165 18.98 1.84 -21.83
N ARG A 166 19.48 1.85 -20.60
CA ARG A 166 18.71 1.55 -19.38
C ARG A 166 19.21 2.38 -18.19
N MET A 167 18.39 2.38 -17.16
CA MET A 167 18.82 2.89 -15.85
C MET A 167 19.73 1.88 -15.18
N GLU A 168 20.80 2.35 -14.57
CA GLU A 168 21.76 1.52 -13.82
C GLU A 168 21.87 2.05 -12.39
N MET A 169 22.02 1.12 -11.44
CA MET A 169 22.12 1.45 -10.03
C MET A 169 23.51 2.00 -9.72
N VAL A 170 23.56 3.22 -9.19
CA VAL A 170 24.81 3.89 -8.76
C VAL A 170 25.02 3.74 -7.25
N SER A 171 23.93 3.80 -6.47
CA SER A 171 23.99 3.77 -5.02
C SER A 171 22.81 2.97 -4.43
N PHE A 172 23.08 1.72 -4.03
CA PHE A 172 22.07 0.90 -3.34
C PHE A 172 21.64 1.52 -2.01
N ALA A 173 22.54 2.20 -1.32
CA ALA A 173 22.23 2.86 -0.06
C ALA A 173 21.18 3.98 -0.25
N GLU A 174 21.28 4.79 -1.32
CA GLU A 174 20.29 5.82 -1.63
C GLU A 174 18.93 5.21 -2.01
N VAL A 175 18.92 4.09 -2.74
CA VAL A 175 17.69 3.37 -3.07
C VAL A 175 16.98 2.91 -1.78
N VAL A 176 17.71 2.29 -0.85
CA VAL A 176 17.14 1.77 0.42
C VAL A 176 16.75 2.89 1.38
N LEU A 177 17.57 3.94 1.48
CA LEU A 177 17.34 5.08 2.38
C LEU A 177 16.50 6.19 1.74
N ASN A 178 15.89 5.92 0.60
CA ASN A 178 14.96 6.82 -0.08
C ASN A 178 13.88 7.34 0.89
N PRO A 179 13.75 8.65 1.13
CA PRO A 179 12.80 9.20 2.10
C PRO A 179 11.36 8.75 1.81
N VAL A 180 10.94 8.77 0.53
CA VAL A 180 9.60 8.33 0.11
C VAL A 180 9.38 6.86 0.46
N ALA A 181 10.38 5.99 0.25
CA ALA A 181 10.28 4.57 0.59
C ALA A 181 10.16 4.35 2.10
N GLN A 182 10.93 5.08 2.90
CA GLN A 182 10.91 4.98 4.36
C GLN A 182 9.56 5.40 4.95
N VAL A 183 9.06 6.56 4.57
CA VAL A 183 7.77 7.07 5.05
C VAL A 183 6.63 6.16 4.59
N LYS A 184 6.67 5.70 3.34
CA LYS A 184 5.68 4.78 2.78
C LYS A 184 5.66 3.45 3.51
N PHE A 185 6.83 2.90 3.85
CA PHE A 185 6.94 1.65 4.61
C PHE A 185 6.26 1.78 5.99
N VAL A 186 6.66 2.75 6.78
CA VAL A 186 6.12 2.87 8.14
C VAL A 186 4.63 3.22 8.15
N HIS A 187 4.15 4.04 7.20
CA HIS A 187 2.72 4.35 7.05
C HIS A 187 1.90 3.12 6.64
N THR A 188 2.35 2.36 5.64
CA THR A 188 1.66 1.16 5.15
C THR A 188 1.61 0.06 6.20
N VAL A 189 2.71 -0.18 6.91
CA VAL A 189 2.76 -1.16 8.00
C VAL A 189 1.84 -0.76 9.16
N ALA A 190 1.86 0.51 9.58
CA ALA A 190 0.95 1.03 10.62
C ALA A 190 -0.53 0.90 10.19
N SER A 191 -0.84 1.09 8.91
CA SER A 191 -2.17 0.87 8.35
C SER A 191 -2.58 -0.60 8.44
N GLY A 192 -1.66 -1.52 8.13
CA GLY A 192 -1.86 -2.96 8.32
C GLY A 192 -2.11 -3.32 9.79
N TYR A 193 -1.38 -2.73 10.73
CA TYR A 193 -1.60 -2.92 12.16
C TYR A 193 -2.99 -2.43 12.59
N THR A 194 -3.43 -1.29 12.06
CA THR A 194 -4.78 -0.76 12.28
C THR A 194 -5.85 -1.71 11.74
N CYS A 195 -5.61 -2.31 10.56
CA CYS A 195 -6.50 -3.30 9.93
C CYS A 195 -6.64 -4.56 10.81
N GLY A 196 -5.54 -5.17 11.22
CA GLY A 196 -5.57 -6.34 12.11
C GLY A 196 -6.24 -6.05 13.45
N ALA A 197 -5.97 -4.88 14.02
CA ALA A 197 -6.59 -4.44 15.26
C ALA A 197 -8.12 -4.26 15.12
N MET A 198 -8.58 -3.63 14.04
CA MET A 198 -10.01 -3.43 13.79
C MET A 198 -10.73 -4.76 13.55
N PHE A 199 -10.10 -5.70 12.85
CA PHE A 199 -10.64 -7.04 12.64
C PHE A 199 -10.82 -7.78 13.98
N VAL A 200 -9.79 -7.82 14.83
CA VAL A 200 -9.87 -8.46 16.15
C VAL A 200 -10.88 -7.75 17.05
N LEU A 201 -10.92 -6.41 17.03
CA LEU A 201 -11.87 -5.60 17.80
C LEU A 201 -13.33 -5.90 17.38
N GLY A 202 -13.59 -5.96 16.07
CA GLY A 202 -14.92 -6.21 15.52
C GLY A 202 -15.44 -7.60 15.84
N VAL A 203 -14.62 -8.66 15.63
CA VAL A 203 -15.00 -10.05 15.97
C VAL A 203 -15.18 -10.22 17.47
N SER A 204 -14.32 -9.60 18.29
CA SER A 204 -14.48 -9.62 19.76
C SER A 204 -15.78 -8.92 20.19
N SER A 205 -16.12 -7.82 19.54
CA SER A 205 -17.38 -7.10 19.76
C SER A 205 -18.60 -7.96 19.41
N TYR A 206 -18.52 -8.76 18.33
CA TYR A 206 -19.57 -9.72 17.98
C TYR A 206 -19.81 -10.74 19.11
N TYR A 207 -18.76 -11.29 19.72
CA TYR A 207 -18.92 -12.22 20.84
C TYR A 207 -19.54 -11.55 22.06
N LEU A 208 -19.11 -10.33 22.39
CA LEU A 208 -19.67 -9.56 23.49
C LEU A 208 -21.16 -9.21 23.29
N LEU A 209 -21.56 -8.86 22.04
CA LEU A 209 -22.95 -8.61 21.68
C LEU A 209 -23.83 -9.87 21.78
N LYS A 210 -23.23 -11.06 21.50
CA LYS A 210 -23.92 -12.35 21.61
C LYS A 210 -23.86 -12.94 23.02
N GLY A 211 -23.14 -12.33 23.95
CA GLY A 211 -22.99 -12.82 25.32
C GLY A 211 -22.24 -14.13 25.46
N ARG A 212 -21.35 -14.46 24.49
CA ARG A 212 -20.58 -15.72 24.46
C ARG A 212 -19.08 -15.47 24.51
N ASP A 213 -18.31 -16.45 24.97
CA ASP A 213 -16.84 -16.42 25.04
C ASP A 213 -16.32 -15.10 25.69
N ILE A 214 -16.99 -14.62 26.74
CA ILE A 214 -16.82 -13.26 27.29
C ILE A 214 -15.39 -13.02 27.79
N ALA A 215 -14.78 -14.00 28.48
CA ALA A 215 -13.43 -13.86 29.00
C ALA A 215 -12.39 -13.73 27.86
N PHE A 216 -12.54 -14.51 26.81
CA PHE A 216 -11.76 -14.46 25.58
C PHE A 216 -11.97 -13.12 24.85
N ALA A 217 -13.23 -12.74 24.63
CA ALA A 217 -13.60 -11.56 23.89
C ALA A 217 -13.11 -10.26 24.57
N ARG A 218 -13.23 -10.15 25.90
CA ARG A 218 -12.73 -8.98 26.64
C ARG A 218 -11.21 -8.81 26.53
N ARG A 219 -10.43 -9.90 26.58
CA ARG A 219 -8.97 -9.85 26.46
C ARG A 219 -8.54 -9.50 25.02
N SER A 220 -9.15 -10.14 24.03
CA SER A 220 -8.90 -9.82 22.62
C SER A 220 -9.27 -8.38 22.31
N PHE A 221 -10.42 -7.89 22.79
CA PHE A 221 -10.86 -6.52 22.65
C PHE A 221 -9.85 -5.53 23.27
N ALA A 222 -9.38 -5.81 24.50
CA ALA A 222 -8.43 -4.94 25.20
C ALA A 222 -7.10 -4.82 24.44
N ILE A 223 -6.55 -5.95 23.97
CA ILE A 223 -5.31 -5.97 23.20
C ILE A 223 -5.51 -5.21 21.88
N ALA A 224 -6.60 -5.50 21.15
CA ALA A 224 -6.90 -4.85 19.89
C ALA A 224 -7.16 -3.35 20.04
N ALA A 225 -7.89 -2.92 21.06
CA ALA A 225 -8.14 -1.50 21.34
C ALA A 225 -6.85 -0.73 21.64
N SER A 226 -5.95 -1.30 22.45
CA SER A 226 -4.69 -0.67 22.81
C SER A 226 -3.71 -0.62 21.63
N PHE A 227 -3.54 -1.73 20.92
CA PHE A 227 -2.68 -1.81 19.75
C PHE A 227 -3.22 -0.94 18.60
N GLY A 228 -4.55 -1.00 18.35
CA GLY A 228 -5.20 -0.21 17.33
C GLY A 228 -5.15 1.30 17.60
N MET A 229 -5.25 1.74 18.87
CA MET A 229 -5.11 3.14 19.23
C MET A 229 -3.70 3.65 18.93
N ALA A 230 -2.67 2.91 19.28
CA ALA A 230 -1.28 3.25 18.97
C ALA A 230 -1.05 3.27 17.44
N SER A 231 -1.59 2.28 16.74
CA SER A 231 -1.43 2.14 15.28
C SER A 231 -2.10 3.28 14.52
N ILE A 232 -3.35 3.65 14.86
CA ILE A 232 -4.06 4.73 14.16
C ILE A 232 -3.42 6.10 14.40
N LEU A 233 -2.90 6.36 15.59
CA LEU A 233 -2.13 7.57 15.87
C LEU A 233 -0.84 7.60 15.03
N SER A 234 -0.15 6.47 14.91
CA SER A 234 1.02 6.35 14.03
C SER A 234 0.66 6.59 12.56
N VAL A 235 -0.45 6.02 12.07
CA VAL A 235 -0.94 6.26 10.70
C VAL A 235 -1.18 7.74 10.43
N MET A 236 -1.75 8.47 11.39
CA MET A 236 -2.02 9.90 11.21
C MET A 236 -0.72 10.71 11.13
N VAL A 237 0.21 10.49 12.05
CA VAL A 237 1.51 11.19 12.06
C VAL A 237 2.32 10.88 10.81
N LEU A 238 2.36 9.61 10.42
CA LEU A 238 3.11 9.17 9.24
C LEU A 238 2.41 9.54 7.92
N GLY A 239 1.10 9.74 7.95
CA GLY A 239 0.33 10.28 6.84
C GLY A 239 0.64 11.74 6.58
N ASP A 240 0.79 12.54 7.63
CA ASP A 240 1.25 13.93 7.56
C ASP A 240 2.67 14.03 6.96
N GLU A 241 3.59 13.17 7.42
CA GLU A 241 4.94 13.07 6.85
C GLU A 241 4.92 12.69 5.36
N SER A 242 4.03 11.75 4.98
CA SER A 242 3.84 11.39 3.57
C SER A 242 3.34 12.57 2.73
N GLY A 243 2.48 13.42 3.27
CA GLY A 243 1.99 14.63 2.62
C GLY A 243 3.11 15.65 2.39
N TYR A 244 3.99 15.82 3.35
CA TYR A 244 5.15 16.69 3.24
C TYR A 244 6.14 16.21 2.17
N GLU A 245 6.52 14.93 2.19
CA GLU A 245 7.41 14.35 1.17
C GLU A 245 6.82 14.44 -0.26
N LEU A 246 5.49 14.31 -0.40
CA LEU A 246 4.79 14.54 -1.67
C LEU A 246 4.98 15.97 -2.17
N GLY A 247 4.93 16.96 -1.30
CA GLY A 247 5.15 18.37 -1.63
C GLY A 247 6.55 18.63 -2.19
N GLU A 248 7.56 17.93 -1.69
CA GLU A 248 8.95 18.10 -2.13
C GLU A 248 9.25 17.31 -3.42
N VAL A 249 8.66 16.10 -3.61
CA VAL A 249 9.10 15.17 -4.67
C VAL A 249 8.06 14.98 -5.78
N GLN A 250 6.77 15.07 -5.49
CA GLN A 250 5.67 14.78 -6.44
C GLN A 250 4.60 15.85 -6.41
N GLN A 251 4.97 17.08 -6.75
CA GLN A 251 4.10 18.26 -6.70
C GLN A 251 2.81 18.10 -7.48
N VAL A 252 2.86 17.47 -8.67
CA VAL A 252 1.66 17.20 -9.49
C VAL A 252 0.66 16.32 -8.73
N LYS A 253 1.13 15.29 -8.06
CA LYS A 253 0.26 14.41 -7.25
C LYS A 253 -0.35 15.18 -6.09
N LEU A 254 0.44 15.97 -5.37
CA LEU A 254 -0.06 16.81 -4.28
C LEU A 254 -1.15 17.77 -4.77
N ALA A 255 -0.88 18.51 -5.83
CA ALA A 255 -1.82 19.45 -6.42
C ALA A 255 -3.10 18.76 -6.93
N ALA A 256 -2.98 17.53 -7.49
CA ALA A 256 -4.13 16.76 -7.97
C ALA A 256 -5.01 16.23 -6.84
N ILE A 257 -4.45 15.71 -5.73
CA ILE A 257 -5.25 15.24 -4.59
C ILE A 257 -5.97 16.37 -3.86
N GLU A 258 -5.44 17.60 -3.96
CA GLU A 258 -6.03 18.78 -3.34
C GLU A 258 -6.91 19.59 -4.30
N ALA A 259 -6.91 19.25 -5.59
CA ALA A 259 -7.54 20.01 -6.66
C ALA A 259 -7.05 21.48 -6.69
N GLU A 260 -5.72 21.63 -6.50
CA GLU A 260 -5.05 22.92 -6.54
C GLU A 260 -4.72 23.28 -8.00
N TRP A 261 -5.62 24.03 -8.62
CA TRP A 261 -5.53 24.35 -10.04
C TRP A 261 -4.59 25.52 -10.35
N HIS A 262 -4.52 26.48 -9.44
CA HIS A 262 -3.71 27.68 -9.52
C HIS A 262 -2.75 27.74 -8.35
N THR A 263 -1.58 28.31 -8.54
CA THR A 263 -0.67 28.59 -7.43
C THR A 263 -1.32 29.64 -6.51
N GLU A 264 -1.67 29.24 -5.29
CA GLU A 264 -2.21 30.13 -4.28
C GLU A 264 -1.09 30.85 -3.52
N GLU A 265 -1.36 32.09 -3.10
CA GLU A 265 -0.45 32.79 -2.18
C GLU A 265 -0.36 32.05 -0.84
N ALA A 266 0.84 32.07 -0.26
CA ALA A 266 1.07 31.40 1.01
C ALA A 266 0.36 32.14 2.18
N PRO A 267 -0.18 31.40 3.14
CA PRO A 267 -0.30 29.94 3.20
C PRO A 267 -1.57 29.42 2.53
N ALA A 268 -1.43 28.37 1.71
CA ALA A 268 -2.51 27.78 0.94
C ALA A 268 -3.63 27.20 1.81
N ALA A 269 -4.87 27.26 1.32
CA ALA A 269 -6.05 26.74 2.01
C ALA A 269 -6.29 25.26 1.66
N PHE A 270 -6.74 24.47 2.63
CA PHE A 270 -7.12 23.07 2.41
C PHE A 270 -8.57 22.96 1.95
N THR A 271 -8.81 22.33 0.82
CA THR A 271 -10.16 22.09 0.29
C THR A 271 -10.75 20.84 0.91
N VAL A 272 -11.68 20.99 1.86
CA VAL A 272 -12.33 19.86 2.54
C VAL A 272 -13.29 19.13 1.62
N PHE A 273 -14.09 19.89 0.86
CA PHE A 273 -15.08 19.40 -0.08
C PHE A 273 -15.15 20.32 -1.29
N GLY A 274 -15.48 19.78 -2.44
CA GLY A 274 -15.69 20.50 -3.68
C GLY A 274 -15.95 19.53 -4.82
N LEU A 275 -16.28 20.05 -5.99
CA LEU A 275 -16.48 19.29 -7.22
C LEU A 275 -15.41 19.72 -8.23
N PRO A 276 -14.24 19.02 -8.30
CA PRO A 276 -13.19 19.36 -9.26
C PRO A 276 -13.66 19.17 -10.69
N ASN A 277 -13.43 20.17 -11.52
CA ASN A 277 -13.71 20.16 -12.95
C ASN A 277 -12.40 20.27 -13.74
N GLN A 278 -12.05 19.19 -14.46
CA GLN A 278 -10.81 19.09 -15.22
C GLN A 278 -10.78 20.05 -16.43
N GLU A 279 -11.95 20.28 -17.05
CA GLU A 279 -12.04 21.09 -18.27
C GLU A 279 -11.85 22.60 -17.99
N SER A 280 -12.54 23.09 -16.94
CA SER A 280 -12.40 24.49 -16.51
C SER A 280 -11.14 24.73 -15.68
N MET A 281 -10.52 23.67 -15.14
CA MET A 281 -9.46 23.74 -14.13
C MET A 281 -9.88 24.58 -12.92
N GLU A 282 -11.07 24.28 -12.37
CA GLU A 282 -11.65 24.93 -11.21
C GLU A 282 -12.34 23.90 -10.30
N THR A 283 -12.61 24.29 -9.06
CA THR A 283 -13.36 23.45 -8.12
C THR A 283 -14.64 24.15 -7.73
N ASP A 284 -15.78 23.63 -8.22
CA ASP A 284 -17.09 24.15 -7.89
C ASP A 284 -17.48 23.84 -6.45
N TYR A 285 -18.22 24.73 -5.80
CA TYR A 285 -18.73 24.56 -4.42
C TYR A 285 -17.66 24.22 -3.40
N ALA A 286 -16.46 24.77 -3.56
CA ALA A 286 -15.32 24.48 -2.67
C ALA A 286 -15.55 25.02 -1.26
N ILE A 287 -15.42 24.12 -0.26
CA ILE A 287 -15.36 24.48 1.16
C ILE A 287 -13.91 24.39 1.57
N LYS A 288 -13.29 25.53 1.84
CA LYS A 288 -11.86 25.63 2.17
C LYS A 288 -11.63 26.00 3.65
N ILE A 289 -10.64 25.38 4.28
CA ILE A 289 -10.11 25.79 5.58
C ILE A 289 -8.81 26.54 5.34
N PRO A 290 -8.75 27.83 5.69
CA PRO A 290 -7.55 28.64 5.45
C PRO A 290 -6.35 28.11 6.23
N TYR A 291 -5.14 28.29 5.69
CA TYR A 291 -3.82 28.00 6.27
C TYR A 291 -3.44 26.52 6.40
N VAL A 292 -4.40 25.61 6.38
CA VAL A 292 -4.16 24.19 6.73
C VAL A 292 -3.28 23.50 5.70
N MET A 293 -3.49 23.77 4.41
CA MET A 293 -2.69 23.15 3.32
C MET A 293 -1.22 23.59 3.38
N GLY A 294 -0.95 24.86 3.60
CA GLY A 294 0.41 25.37 3.77
C GLY A 294 1.15 24.67 4.91
N ILE A 295 0.47 24.44 6.04
CA ILE A 295 1.06 23.75 7.19
C ILE A 295 1.37 22.28 6.88
N ILE A 296 0.44 21.56 6.26
CA ILE A 296 0.58 20.12 5.95
C ILE A 296 1.61 19.89 4.84
N ALA A 297 1.50 20.63 3.73
CA ALA A 297 2.31 20.37 2.54
C ALA A 297 3.72 20.97 2.61
N THR A 298 3.88 22.13 3.26
CA THR A 298 5.15 22.86 3.22
C THR A 298 5.77 23.10 4.59
N ARG A 299 5.05 22.82 5.68
CA ARG A 299 5.43 23.15 7.08
C ARG A 299 5.85 24.62 7.23
N SER A 300 5.31 25.49 6.37
CA SER A 300 5.65 26.90 6.31
C SER A 300 4.39 27.74 6.09
N PHE A 301 4.42 28.98 6.57
CA PHE A 301 3.41 29.99 6.26
C PHE A 301 3.79 30.84 5.03
N ASP A 302 5.01 30.69 4.53
CA ASP A 302 5.58 31.56 3.48
C ASP A 302 5.83 30.82 2.15
N LYS A 303 5.77 29.48 2.15
CA LYS A 303 5.94 28.69 0.92
C LYS A 303 4.59 28.50 0.22
N GLN A 304 4.58 28.76 -1.09
CA GLN A 304 3.45 28.52 -1.97
C GLN A 304 3.33 27.03 -2.33
N VAL A 305 2.12 26.59 -2.64
CA VAL A 305 1.85 25.29 -3.26
C VAL A 305 1.58 25.55 -4.73
N THR A 306 2.39 24.94 -5.60
CA THR A 306 2.29 25.16 -7.05
C THR A 306 1.04 24.49 -7.60
N GLY A 307 0.24 25.24 -8.36
CA GLY A 307 -0.98 24.75 -8.98
C GLY A 307 -0.74 23.95 -10.26
N LEU A 308 -1.72 23.14 -10.64
CA LEU A 308 -1.64 22.25 -11.81
C LEU A 308 -1.43 22.99 -13.14
N ARG A 309 -1.92 24.23 -13.28
CA ARG A 309 -1.69 25.03 -14.49
C ARG A 309 -0.22 25.38 -14.67
N ASP A 310 0.41 25.86 -13.62
CA ASP A 310 1.82 26.26 -13.66
C ASP A 310 2.73 25.03 -13.83
N LEU A 311 2.38 23.90 -13.19
CA LEU A 311 3.08 22.63 -13.39
C LEU A 311 2.96 22.13 -14.83
N LYS A 312 1.79 22.25 -15.45
CA LYS A 312 1.60 21.89 -16.86
C LYS A 312 2.47 22.74 -17.80
N GLU A 313 2.54 24.06 -17.57
CA GLU A 313 3.41 24.95 -18.34
C GLU A 313 4.89 24.57 -18.18
N GLN A 314 5.32 24.24 -16.97
CA GLN A 314 6.67 23.71 -16.73
C GLN A 314 6.91 22.39 -17.48
N HIS A 315 5.91 21.50 -17.53
CA HIS A 315 6.02 20.25 -18.27
C HIS A 315 6.14 20.47 -19.79
N GLU A 316 5.47 21.46 -20.37
CA GLU A 316 5.69 21.81 -21.78
C GLU A 316 7.15 22.19 -22.07
N VAL A 317 7.79 22.95 -21.18
CA VAL A 317 9.22 23.29 -21.29
C VAL A 317 10.08 22.03 -21.16
N ARG A 318 9.81 21.18 -20.17
CA ARG A 318 10.55 19.92 -19.96
C ARG A 318 10.37 18.94 -21.12
N ILE A 319 9.20 18.88 -21.74
CA ILE A 319 8.97 18.07 -22.96
C ILE A 319 9.87 18.55 -24.11
N ARG A 320 10.00 19.88 -24.32
CA ARG A 320 10.90 20.44 -25.35
C ARG A 320 12.37 20.12 -25.05
N ASN A 321 12.81 20.23 -23.80
CA ASN A 321 14.14 19.80 -23.38
C ASN A 321 14.33 18.31 -23.63
N GLY A 322 13.31 17.50 -23.34
CA GLY A 322 13.30 16.06 -23.59
C GLY A 322 13.40 15.70 -25.08
N MET A 323 12.86 16.50 -25.99
CA MET A 323 13.07 16.35 -27.43
C MET A 323 14.55 16.54 -27.80
N VAL A 324 15.21 17.55 -27.23
CA VAL A 324 16.64 17.79 -27.42
C VAL A 324 17.48 16.62 -26.84
N ALA A 325 17.12 16.17 -25.63
CA ALA A 325 17.77 15.00 -25.02
C ALA A 325 17.64 13.75 -25.90
N TYR A 326 16.48 13.54 -26.49
CA TYR A 326 16.23 12.41 -27.38
C TYR A 326 17.05 12.49 -28.68
N GLU A 327 17.15 13.68 -29.29
CA GLU A 327 18.00 13.93 -30.48
C GLU A 327 19.47 13.63 -30.19
N LEU A 328 19.98 14.13 -29.05
CA LEU A 328 21.37 13.89 -28.63
C LEU A 328 21.60 12.39 -28.36
N LEU A 329 20.63 11.72 -27.73
CA LEU A 329 20.70 10.28 -27.49
C LEU A 329 20.77 9.49 -28.82
N GLU A 330 20.01 9.87 -29.84
CA GLU A 330 20.10 9.25 -31.17
C GLU A 330 21.48 9.46 -31.83
N LYS A 331 22.07 10.65 -31.70
CA LYS A 331 23.44 10.93 -32.16
C LYS A 331 24.47 10.03 -31.46
N LEU A 332 24.41 9.94 -30.12
CA LEU A 332 25.31 9.10 -29.33
C LEU A 332 25.17 7.61 -29.70
N ARG A 333 23.94 7.15 -29.93
CA ARG A 333 23.63 5.78 -30.36
C ARG A 333 24.14 5.46 -31.76
N ASN A 334 24.11 6.44 -32.65
CA ASN A 334 24.63 6.31 -34.02
C ASN A 334 26.17 6.43 -34.12
N GLY A 335 26.86 6.58 -32.97
CA GLY A 335 28.32 6.57 -32.89
C GLY A 335 28.97 7.95 -32.82
N ASP A 336 28.19 9.05 -32.83
CA ASP A 336 28.70 10.40 -32.66
C ASP A 336 28.90 10.74 -31.17
N LYS A 337 29.89 10.05 -30.56
CA LYS A 337 30.25 10.14 -29.14
C LYS A 337 31.32 11.20 -28.90
N THR A 338 31.17 12.39 -29.46
CA THR A 338 32.06 13.49 -29.17
C THR A 338 31.90 13.98 -27.72
N PRO A 339 32.99 14.48 -27.06
CA PRO A 339 32.87 15.03 -25.72
C PRO A 339 31.81 16.16 -25.59
N GLU A 340 31.61 16.92 -26.67
CA GLU A 340 30.58 17.95 -26.75
C GLU A 340 29.15 17.37 -26.70
N ASN A 341 28.87 16.30 -27.48
CA ASN A 341 27.56 15.66 -27.49
C ASN A 341 27.27 14.94 -26.18
N ILE A 342 28.28 14.34 -25.55
CA ILE A 342 28.12 13.71 -24.22
C ILE A 342 27.78 14.77 -23.18
N ALA A 343 28.54 15.87 -23.12
CA ALA A 343 28.28 16.95 -22.18
C ALA A 343 26.91 17.58 -22.40
N ALA A 344 26.53 17.86 -23.67
CA ALA A 344 25.22 18.40 -24.00
C ALA A 344 24.07 17.44 -23.60
N PHE A 345 24.26 16.13 -23.76
CA PHE A 345 23.30 15.15 -23.31
C PHE A 345 23.18 15.12 -21.77
N ASP A 346 24.30 15.16 -21.07
CA ASP A 346 24.32 15.17 -19.61
C ASP A 346 23.58 16.37 -19.01
N ASP A 347 23.59 17.52 -19.67
CA ASP A 347 22.89 18.71 -19.24
C ASP A 347 21.35 18.56 -19.33
N VAL A 348 20.82 17.78 -20.29
CA VAL A 348 19.39 17.67 -20.56
C VAL A 348 18.81 16.27 -20.32
N LYS A 349 19.64 15.26 -20.00
CA LYS A 349 19.20 13.87 -19.81
C LYS A 349 18.10 13.68 -18.77
N HIS A 350 18.02 14.58 -17.78
CA HIS A 350 17.00 14.54 -16.73
C HIS A 350 15.58 14.79 -17.25
N ASP A 351 15.45 15.42 -18.43
CA ASP A 351 14.17 15.65 -19.10
C ASP A 351 13.86 14.60 -20.19
N LEU A 352 14.73 13.59 -20.39
CA LEU A 352 14.54 12.55 -21.40
C LEU A 352 13.19 11.83 -21.25
N GLY A 353 12.76 11.54 -20.01
CA GLY A 353 11.47 10.93 -19.72
C GLY A 353 10.29 11.76 -20.24
N TYR A 354 10.37 13.09 -20.14
CA TYR A 354 9.36 14.00 -20.69
C TYR A 354 9.31 13.94 -22.22
N GLY A 355 10.45 13.81 -22.88
CA GLY A 355 10.50 13.56 -24.32
C GLY A 355 9.85 12.23 -24.71
N LEU A 356 9.96 11.19 -23.87
CA LEU A 356 9.33 9.89 -24.11
C LEU A 356 7.80 9.92 -24.02
N LEU A 357 7.18 10.92 -23.37
CA LEU A 357 5.71 11.11 -23.39
C LEU A 357 5.19 11.28 -24.82
N LEU A 358 5.97 11.91 -25.69
CA LEU A 358 5.62 12.14 -27.10
C LEU A 358 5.47 10.84 -27.90
N LYS A 359 6.07 9.73 -27.43
CA LYS A 359 5.92 8.41 -28.08
C LYS A 359 4.47 7.91 -28.14
N ARG A 360 3.58 8.49 -27.36
CA ARG A 360 2.13 8.23 -27.48
C ARG A 360 1.51 8.83 -28.75
N TYR A 361 2.11 9.89 -29.27
CA TYR A 361 1.54 10.73 -30.34
C TYR A 361 2.32 10.65 -31.64
N THR A 362 3.62 10.33 -31.58
CA THR A 362 4.50 10.25 -32.74
C THR A 362 5.65 9.29 -32.53
N ASP A 363 6.04 8.59 -33.60
CA ASP A 363 7.27 7.77 -33.59
C ASP A 363 8.53 8.65 -33.65
N LYS A 364 8.43 9.85 -34.24
CA LYS A 364 9.52 10.80 -34.39
C LYS A 364 9.41 11.89 -33.33
N VAL A 365 10.01 11.63 -32.16
CA VAL A 365 9.98 12.53 -31.02
C VAL A 365 10.53 13.92 -31.37
N VAL A 366 11.61 13.98 -32.15
CA VAL A 366 12.30 15.23 -32.54
C VAL A 366 11.43 16.13 -33.41
N ASP A 367 10.54 15.56 -34.24
CA ASP A 367 9.68 16.27 -35.18
C ASP A 367 8.26 16.50 -34.61
N ALA A 368 8.07 16.39 -33.28
CA ALA A 368 6.75 16.57 -32.68
C ALA A 368 6.20 17.99 -32.90
N THR A 369 4.91 18.08 -33.23
CA THR A 369 4.21 19.33 -33.42
C THR A 369 3.83 20.00 -32.10
N GLU A 370 3.55 21.31 -32.12
CA GLU A 370 3.08 22.07 -30.96
C GLU A 370 1.81 21.45 -30.33
N ASP A 371 0.90 20.93 -31.15
CA ASP A 371 -0.33 20.29 -30.67
C ASP A 371 -0.02 18.97 -29.96
N GLN A 372 0.97 18.22 -30.42
CA GLN A 372 1.42 16.98 -29.76
C GLN A 372 2.14 17.27 -28.43
N ILE A 373 2.93 18.35 -28.38
CA ILE A 373 3.59 18.78 -27.13
C ILE A 373 2.54 19.18 -26.09
N LYS A 374 1.54 19.96 -26.47
CA LYS A 374 0.44 20.34 -25.57
C LYS A 374 -0.36 19.14 -25.10
N ALA A 375 -0.68 18.21 -26.01
CA ALA A 375 -1.39 16.98 -25.66
C ALA A 375 -0.58 16.11 -24.68
N ALA A 376 0.74 16.02 -24.87
CA ALA A 376 1.61 15.29 -23.93
C ALA A 376 1.70 15.97 -22.56
N ALA A 377 1.68 17.31 -22.52
CA ALA A 377 1.63 18.07 -21.28
C ALA A 377 0.27 17.91 -20.56
N ASP A 378 -0.84 17.87 -21.30
CA ASP A 378 -2.16 17.56 -20.73
C ASP A 378 -2.21 16.15 -20.12
N ASP A 379 -1.67 15.16 -20.81
CA ASP A 379 -1.61 13.78 -20.34
C ASP A 379 -0.66 13.60 -19.12
N SER A 380 0.27 14.54 -18.91
CA SER A 380 1.17 14.49 -17.74
C SER A 380 0.48 14.86 -16.43
N ILE A 381 -0.74 15.36 -16.48
CA ILE A 381 -1.57 15.67 -15.31
C ILE A 381 -2.61 14.56 -15.11
N PRO A 382 -2.61 13.86 -13.99
CA PRO A 382 -3.60 12.81 -13.72
C PRO A 382 -5.01 13.40 -13.57
N THR A 383 -6.04 12.57 -13.79
CA THR A 383 -7.42 13.00 -13.57
C THR A 383 -7.66 13.31 -12.09
N VAL A 384 -8.04 14.54 -11.80
CA VAL A 384 -8.12 15.10 -10.45
C VAL A 384 -9.29 14.53 -9.64
N TRP A 385 -10.48 14.43 -10.25
CA TRP A 385 -11.71 14.03 -9.55
C TRP A 385 -11.58 12.72 -8.73
N PRO A 386 -11.10 11.59 -9.28
CA PRO A 386 -11.00 10.37 -8.50
C PRO A 386 -9.93 10.43 -7.41
N LEU A 387 -8.83 11.16 -7.62
CA LEU A 387 -7.78 11.37 -6.62
C LEU A 387 -8.28 12.19 -5.44
N PHE A 388 -8.96 13.30 -5.72
CA PHE A 388 -9.54 14.19 -4.73
C PHE A 388 -10.50 13.45 -3.78
N PHE A 389 -11.42 12.66 -4.32
CA PHE A 389 -12.38 11.93 -3.48
C PHE A 389 -11.76 10.72 -2.78
N SER A 390 -10.86 9.98 -3.43
CA SER A 390 -10.17 8.85 -2.79
C SER A 390 -9.37 9.28 -1.56
N PHE A 391 -8.65 10.40 -1.65
CA PHE A 391 -7.93 10.94 -0.50
C PHE A 391 -8.87 11.30 0.64
N ARG A 392 -9.98 11.96 0.37
CA ARG A 392 -10.96 12.34 1.38
C ARG A 392 -11.67 11.14 2.02
N ILE A 393 -11.97 10.10 1.23
CA ILE A 393 -12.52 8.83 1.75
C ILE A 393 -11.50 8.18 2.70
N MET A 394 -10.22 8.12 2.32
CA MET A 394 -9.15 7.58 3.16
C MET A 394 -9.09 8.31 4.50
N VAL A 395 -9.05 9.64 4.48
CA VAL A 395 -8.98 10.48 5.69
C VAL A 395 -10.24 10.32 6.55
N ALA A 396 -11.43 10.32 5.95
CA ALA A 396 -12.69 10.14 6.68
C ALA A 396 -12.76 8.78 7.38
N CYS A 397 -12.33 7.69 6.72
CA CYS A 397 -12.22 6.38 7.34
C CYS A 397 -11.21 6.39 8.50
N GLY A 398 -10.06 7.07 8.33
CA GLY A 398 -9.05 7.24 9.38
C GLY A 398 -9.62 7.92 10.63
N VAL A 399 -10.34 9.02 10.46
CA VAL A 399 -11.01 9.75 11.56
C VAL A 399 -12.07 8.86 12.23
N ALA A 400 -12.88 8.13 11.46
CA ALA A 400 -13.87 7.21 12.02
C ALA A 400 -13.21 6.10 12.85
N MET A 401 -12.11 5.52 12.37
CA MET A 401 -11.34 4.52 13.10
C MET A 401 -10.70 5.10 14.37
N LEU A 402 -10.15 6.30 14.32
CA LEU A 402 -9.62 7.00 15.50
C LEU A 402 -10.68 7.12 16.60
N LEU A 403 -11.90 7.52 16.25
CA LEU A 403 -13.00 7.63 17.20
C LEU A 403 -13.37 6.26 17.80
N ILE A 404 -13.49 5.22 16.96
CA ILE A 404 -13.81 3.86 17.44
C ILE A 404 -12.72 3.36 18.40
N PHE A 405 -11.43 3.43 18.01
CA PHE A 405 -10.33 3.01 18.86
C PHE A 405 -10.19 3.86 20.12
N GLY A 406 -10.38 5.17 20.03
CA GLY A 406 -10.34 6.07 21.17
C GLY A 406 -11.39 5.70 22.23
N PHE A 407 -12.64 5.52 21.83
CA PHE A 407 -13.69 5.08 22.75
C PHE A 407 -13.45 3.66 23.27
N ALA A 408 -12.98 2.73 22.42
CA ALA A 408 -12.65 1.37 22.84
C ALA A 408 -11.50 1.34 23.85
N PHE A 409 -10.46 2.13 23.64
CA PHE A 409 -9.32 2.26 24.54
C PHE A 409 -9.74 2.85 25.91
N VAL A 410 -10.55 3.91 25.91
CA VAL A 410 -11.09 4.50 27.15
C VAL A 410 -11.94 3.48 27.92
N GLN A 411 -12.79 2.68 27.25
CA GLN A 411 -13.56 1.63 27.91
C GLN A 411 -12.66 0.52 28.48
N THR A 412 -11.56 0.23 27.79
CA THR A 412 -10.55 -0.74 28.26
C THR A 412 -9.86 -0.23 29.53
N CYS A 413 -9.37 1.02 29.52
CA CYS A 413 -8.73 1.64 30.68
C CYS A 413 -9.67 1.73 31.90
N ARG A 414 -10.96 1.97 31.65
CA ARG A 414 -11.99 2.02 32.70
C ARG A 414 -12.52 0.63 33.14
N GLN A 415 -12.01 -0.44 32.56
CA GLN A 415 -12.49 -1.83 32.78
C GLN A 415 -13.99 -2.02 32.52
N LYS A 416 -14.56 -1.23 31.61
CA LYS A 416 -15.98 -1.22 31.26
C LYS A 416 -16.27 -1.81 29.87
N ILE A 417 -15.41 -2.75 29.43
CA ILE A 417 -15.55 -3.42 28.14
C ILE A 417 -16.90 -4.19 28.10
N GLY A 418 -17.65 -3.98 27.02
CA GLY A 418 -18.94 -4.61 26.81
C GLY A 418 -20.15 -3.86 27.35
N GLN A 419 -19.98 -2.77 28.12
CA GLN A 419 -21.09 -2.02 28.69
C GLN A 419 -21.81 -1.11 27.68
N LYS A 420 -21.13 -0.71 26.59
CA LYS A 420 -21.67 0.22 25.57
C LYS A 420 -21.99 -0.51 24.28
N SER A 421 -23.24 -0.94 24.12
CA SER A 421 -23.68 -1.68 22.92
C SER A 421 -23.47 -0.93 21.60
N TRP A 422 -23.61 0.41 21.60
CA TRP A 422 -23.36 1.21 20.40
C TRP A 422 -21.90 1.13 19.94
N LEU A 423 -20.94 1.14 20.87
CA LEU A 423 -19.52 1.03 20.57
C LEU A 423 -19.18 -0.36 19.99
N LEU A 424 -19.75 -1.43 20.56
CA LEU A 424 -19.56 -2.78 20.03
C LEU A 424 -20.13 -2.92 18.61
N LYS A 425 -21.30 -2.29 18.35
CA LYS A 425 -21.86 -2.24 16.99
C LYS A 425 -20.98 -1.41 16.06
N ALA A 426 -20.50 -0.24 16.50
CA ALA A 426 -19.59 0.60 15.73
C ALA A 426 -18.29 -0.15 15.36
N ALA A 427 -17.70 -0.89 16.31
CA ALA A 427 -16.51 -1.71 16.06
C ALA A 427 -16.80 -2.88 15.09
N LEU A 428 -17.96 -3.54 15.23
CA LEU A 428 -18.35 -4.64 14.34
C LEU A 428 -18.60 -4.16 12.90
N PHE A 429 -19.40 -3.11 12.72
CA PHE A 429 -19.71 -2.56 11.40
C PHE A 429 -18.58 -1.69 10.82
N GLY A 430 -17.67 -1.23 11.67
CA GLY A 430 -16.45 -0.52 11.27
C GLY A 430 -15.34 -1.42 10.73
N MET A 431 -15.46 -2.76 10.80
CA MET A 431 -14.43 -3.67 10.29
C MET A 431 -13.99 -3.40 8.83
N PRO A 432 -14.84 -3.00 7.89
CA PRO A 432 -14.43 -2.68 6.52
C PRO A 432 -13.63 -1.38 6.37
N LEU A 433 -13.70 -0.45 7.33
CA LEU A 433 -13.08 0.88 7.22
C LEU A 433 -11.58 0.85 6.90
N PRO A 434 -10.74 -0.02 7.53
CA PRO A 434 -9.33 -0.08 7.18
C PRO A 434 -9.08 -0.45 5.72
N TRP A 435 -9.82 -1.44 5.19
CA TRP A 435 -9.69 -1.85 3.79
C TRP A 435 -10.09 -0.72 2.84
N ILE A 436 -11.21 -0.05 3.10
CA ILE A 436 -11.65 1.10 2.29
C ILE A 436 -10.58 2.19 2.31
N ALA A 437 -10.00 2.49 3.47
CA ALA A 437 -8.96 3.50 3.60
C ALA A 437 -7.68 3.10 2.86
N ILE A 438 -7.23 1.84 2.98
CA ILE A 438 -6.01 1.32 2.37
C ILE A 438 -6.14 1.28 0.84
N GLU A 439 -7.24 0.79 0.32
CA GLU A 439 -7.51 0.75 -1.12
C GLU A 439 -7.58 2.17 -1.71
N ALA A 440 -8.27 3.08 -1.03
CA ALA A 440 -8.30 4.49 -1.43
C ALA A 440 -6.90 5.13 -1.39
N GLY A 441 -6.09 4.81 -0.38
CA GLY A 441 -4.71 5.29 -0.25
C GLY A 441 -3.80 4.75 -1.36
N TRP A 442 -3.92 3.46 -1.72
CA TRP A 442 -3.18 2.89 -2.84
C TRP A 442 -3.61 3.49 -4.18
N PHE A 443 -4.90 3.71 -4.36
CA PHE A 443 -5.39 4.43 -5.55
C PHE A 443 -4.75 5.82 -5.66
N VAL A 444 -4.72 6.59 -4.59
CA VAL A 444 -4.05 7.90 -4.55
C VAL A 444 -2.55 7.77 -4.90
N ALA A 445 -1.86 6.81 -4.29
CA ALA A 445 -0.43 6.63 -4.48
C ALA A 445 -0.06 6.27 -5.93
N GLU A 446 -0.79 5.34 -6.56
CA GLU A 446 -0.43 4.77 -7.85
C GLU A 446 -1.12 5.46 -9.04
N TYR A 447 -2.39 5.84 -8.90
CA TYR A 447 -3.07 6.61 -9.93
C TYR A 447 -2.56 8.05 -9.99
N GLY A 448 -2.22 8.65 -8.84
CA GLY A 448 -1.62 9.98 -8.77
C GLY A 448 -0.20 10.07 -9.35
N ARG A 449 0.45 8.93 -9.60
CA ARG A 449 1.75 8.87 -10.29
C ARG A 449 1.61 8.86 -11.82
N GLN A 450 0.42 8.59 -12.35
CA GLN A 450 0.24 8.51 -13.80
C GLN A 450 0.52 9.86 -14.47
N PRO A 451 1.12 9.86 -15.69
CA PRO A 451 1.30 8.73 -16.62
C PRO A 451 2.61 7.94 -16.43
N TRP A 452 3.26 8.03 -15.30
CA TRP A 452 4.58 7.48 -15.07
C TRP A 452 4.56 6.05 -14.54
N ALA A 453 5.34 5.16 -15.13
CA ALA A 453 5.71 3.88 -14.53
C ALA A 453 6.83 4.07 -13.49
N VAL A 454 7.82 4.92 -13.82
CA VAL A 454 8.81 5.44 -12.86
C VAL A 454 8.80 6.96 -12.98
N GLY A 455 8.65 7.64 -11.86
CA GLY A 455 8.46 9.09 -11.80
C GLY A 455 9.44 9.87 -12.67
N GLU A 456 8.92 10.65 -13.61
CA GLU A 456 9.63 11.52 -14.53
C GLU A 456 10.67 10.86 -15.47
N ILE A 457 10.92 9.54 -15.32
CA ILE A 457 11.91 8.79 -16.08
C ILE A 457 11.27 7.93 -17.16
N LEU A 458 10.23 7.15 -16.80
CA LEU A 458 9.65 6.15 -17.69
C LEU A 458 8.13 6.28 -17.75
N PRO A 459 7.58 6.78 -18.87
CA PRO A 459 6.14 6.78 -19.10
C PRO A 459 5.57 5.37 -19.29
N VAL A 460 4.31 5.17 -18.89
CA VAL A 460 3.62 3.87 -18.96
C VAL A 460 3.50 3.36 -20.40
N ASN A 461 3.29 4.27 -21.36
CA ASN A 461 3.13 3.91 -22.79
C ASN A 461 4.37 3.24 -23.41
N VAL A 462 5.58 3.50 -22.89
CA VAL A 462 6.81 2.85 -23.34
C VAL A 462 7.30 1.72 -22.42
N ALA A 463 6.61 1.49 -21.31
CA ALA A 463 6.94 0.47 -20.32
C ALA A 463 6.26 -0.88 -20.56
N ALA A 464 5.12 -0.88 -21.27
CA ALA A 464 4.28 -2.06 -21.50
C ALA A 464 4.88 -3.03 -22.50
N SER A 465 4.59 -4.32 -22.33
CA SER A 465 4.98 -5.39 -23.26
C SER A 465 4.24 -5.30 -24.60
N ALA A 466 4.83 -5.87 -25.63
CA ALA A 466 4.21 -6.01 -26.96
C ALA A 466 3.19 -7.18 -26.97
N LEU A 467 2.08 -7.01 -26.27
CA LEU A 467 0.97 -7.97 -26.22
C LEU A 467 -0.20 -7.49 -27.09
N THR A 468 -1.10 -8.41 -27.42
CA THR A 468 -2.38 -8.06 -28.04
C THR A 468 -3.46 -7.79 -26.99
N ALA A 469 -4.44 -6.94 -27.30
CA ALA A 469 -5.56 -6.67 -26.40
C ALA A 469 -6.31 -7.95 -26.00
N THR A 470 -6.40 -8.94 -26.92
CA THR A 470 -7.05 -10.24 -26.63
C THR A 470 -6.30 -11.04 -25.59
N GLU A 471 -4.97 -11.11 -25.66
CA GLU A 471 -4.14 -11.82 -24.67
C GLU A 471 -4.29 -11.21 -23.28
N ILE A 472 -4.31 -9.87 -23.20
CA ILE A 472 -4.50 -9.17 -21.92
C ILE A 472 -5.90 -9.41 -21.37
N LEU A 473 -6.94 -9.35 -22.20
CA LEU A 473 -8.31 -9.59 -21.75
C LEU A 473 -8.51 -11.02 -21.23
N ILE A 474 -7.90 -12.03 -21.89
CA ILE A 474 -7.96 -13.42 -21.44
C ILE A 474 -7.23 -13.59 -20.10
N SER A 475 -6.00 -13.08 -19.97
CA SER A 475 -5.23 -13.18 -18.74
C SER A 475 -5.89 -12.40 -17.58
N MET A 476 -6.43 -11.24 -17.86
CA MET A 476 -7.18 -10.42 -16.89
C MET A 476 -8.44 -11.16 -16.41
N ALA A 477 -9.22 -11.75 -17.32
CA ALA A 477 -10.41 -12.51 -16.94
C ALA A 477 -10.04 -13.75 -16.08
N ALA A 478 -8.94 -14.43 -16.40
CA ALA A 478 -8.43 -15.56 -15.62
C ALA A 478 -8.00 -15.13 -14.20
N ILE A 479 -7.24 -14.03 -14.07
CA ILE A 479 -6.79 -13.49 -12.78
C ILE A 479 -7.99 -13.05 -11.94
N ILE A 480 -8.91 -12.26 -12.49
CA ILE A 480 -10.11 -11.81 -11.79
C ILE A 480 -10.94 -12.99 -11.32
N GLY A 481 -11.17 -13.97 -12.20
CA GLY A 481 -11.92 -15.17 -11.86
C GLY A 481 -11.30 -15.95 -10.71
N LEU A 482 -9.99 -16.21 -10.78
CA LEU A 482 -9.24 -16.91 -9.74
C LEU A 482 -9.25 -16.15 -8.41
N TYR A 483 -8.97 -14.85 -8.42
CA TYR A 483 -8.92 -14.05 -7.22
C TYR A 483 -10.30 -13.87 -6.58
N THR A 484 -11.35 -13.78 -7.38
CA THR A 484 -12.72 -13.76 -6.88
C THR A 484 -13.07 -15.07 -6.17
N ILE A 485 -12.65 -16.22 -6.72
CA ILE A 485 -12.81 -17.53 -6.05
C ILE A 485 -12.04 -17.55 -4.72
N PHE A 486 -10.81 -17.05 -4.69
CA PHE A 486 -10.02 -16.96 -3.46
C PHE A 486 -10.69 -16.06 -2.42
N LEU A 487 -11.17 -14.89 -2.81
CA LEU A 487 -11.87 -13.98 -1.92
C LEU A 487 -13.16 -14.58 -1.34
N ILE A 488 -13.95 -15.26 -2.18
CA ILE A 488 -15.17 -15.96 -1.73
C ILE A 488 -14.81 -17.06 -0.72
N ALA A 489 -13.77 -17.86 -1.01
CA ALA A 489 -13.31 -18.92 -0.13
C ALA A 489 -12.82 -18.36 1.21
N GLU A 490 -12.05 -17.27 1.18
CA GLU A 490 -11.58 -16.61 2.39
C GLU A 490 -12.74 -16.07 3.24
N VAL A 491 -13.57 -15.24 2.66
CA VAL A 491 -14.71 -14.64 3.39
C VAL A 491 -15.59 -15.74 3.99
N TYR A 492 -15.86 -16.80 3.24
CA TYR A 492 -16.60 -17.95 3.76
C TYR A 492 -15.91 -18.61 4.96
N LEU A 493 -14.59 -18.89 4.85
CA LEU A 493 -13.84 -19.54 5.93
C LEU A 493 -13.68 -18.61 7.14
N MET A 494 -13.35 -17.34 6.93
CA MET A 494 -13.23 -16.34 7.98
C MET A 494 -14.53 -16.18 8.76
N VAL A 495 -15.66 -16.01 8.08
CA VAL A 495 -16.98 -15.91 8.70
C VAL A 495 -17.35 -17.19 9.43
N LYS A 496 -17.10 -18.36 8.82
CA LYS A 496 -17.38 -19.68 9.42
C LYS A 496 -16.64 -19.87 10.73
N PHE A 497 -15.32 -19.63 10.74
CA PHE A 497 -14.50 -19.84 11.95
C PHE A 497 -14.69 -18.73 12.98
N ALA A 498 -14.85 -17.48 12.56
CA ALA A 498 -15.20 -16.38 13.46
C ALA A 498 -16.55 -16.63 14.16
N ARG A 499 -17.57 -17.14 13.45
CA ARG A 499 -18.87 -17.50 14.06
C ARG A 499 -18.76 -18.69 15.03
N LYS A 500 -17.91 -19.68 14.74
CA LYS A 500 -17.67 -20.80 15.67
C LYS A 500 -16.94 -20.34 16.93
N GLY A 501 -16.04 -19.37 16.81
CA GLY A 501 -15.24 -18.86 17.92
C GLY A 501 -14.19 -19.84 18.44
N PRO A 502 -13.67 -19.67 19.68
CA PRO A 502 -12.66 -20.53 20.26
C PRO A 502 -13.04 -22.02 20.30
N SER A 503 -14.32 -22.36 20.31
CA SER A 503 -14.80 -23.74 20.22
C SER A 503 -14.42 -24.42 18.90
N SER A 504 -14.05 -23.66 17.85
CA SER A 504 -13.57 -24.19 16.57
C SER A 504 -12.23 -24.90 16.68
N LEU A 505 -11.48 -24.70 17.75
CA LEU A 505 -10.21 -25.38 18.03
C LEU A 505 -10.37 -26.90 18.23
N LYS A 506 -11.60 -27.37 18.49
CA LYS A 506 -11.92 -28.79 18.67
C LYS A 506 -12.26 -29.54 17.37
N THR A 507 -12.53 -28.84 16.29
CA THR A 507 -13.16 -29.41 15.10
C THR A 507 -12.23 -29.50 13.88
N GLY A 508 -10.94 -29.19 14.01
CA GLY A 508 -10.02 -29.12 12.91
C GLY A 508 -9.18 -30.37 12.69
N ARG A 509 -8.46 -30.39 11.58
CA ARG A 509 -7.54 -31.46 11.18
C ARG A 509 -6.12 -31.30 11.77
N TYR A 510 -5.88 -30.26 12.54
CA TYR A 510 -4.56 -29.90 13.07
C TYR A 510 -4.38 -30.40 14.50
N HIS A 511 -3.16 -30.79 14.89
CA HIS A 511 -2.83 -31.28 16.22
C HIS A 511 -3.30 -30.36 17.35
N PHE A 512 -3.19 -29.05 17.19
CA PHE A 512 -3.63 -28.07 18.19
C PHE A 512 -5.17 -28.00 18.36
N GLU A 513 -5.94 -28.64 17.49
CA GLU A 513 -7.40 -28.71 17.57
C GLU A 513 -7.89 -29.94 18.33
N GLN A 514 -7.01 -30.96 18.57
CA GLN A 514 -7.33 -32.20 19.26
C GLN A 514 -7.30 -32.07 20.79
N ASP A 515 -6.48 -31.16 21.33
CA ASP A 515 -6.32 -30.95 22.79
C ASP A 515 -7.48 -30.16 23.44
N GLY A 516 -8.55 -29.91 22.72
CA GLY A 516 -9.64 -29.02 23.14
C GLY A 516 -10.58 -29.56 24.24
N GLN A 517 -10.53 -30.82 24.63
CA GLN A 517 -11.43 -31.32 25.67
C GLN A 517 -11.14 -30.77 27.07
N ASP A 518 -9.88 -30.42 27.36
CA ASP A 518 -9.49 -29.84 28.65
C ASP A 518 -9.72 -28.32 28.74
N SER A 519 -9.79 -27.61 27.58
CA SER A 519 -9.87 -26.17 27.55
C SER A 519 -11.25 -25.61 27.92
N GLU A 520 -12.34 -26.30 27.60
CA GLU A 520 -13.71 -25.88 27.93
C GLU A 520 -14.01 -25.99 29.42
N ALA A 521 -13.57 -27.09 30.03
CA ALA A 521 -13.71 -27.30 31.48
C ALA A 521 -12.88 -26.27 32.28
N LYS A 522 -11.71 -25.84 31.75
CA LYS A 522 -10.87 -24.83 32.39
C LYS A 522 -11.35 -23.41 32.12
N LEU A 523 -11.88 -23.08 30.91
CA LEU A 523 -12.48 -21.79 30.60
C LEU A 523 -13.76 -21.53 31.42
N THR A 524 -14.60 -22.57 31.61
CA THR A 524 -15.81 -22.47 32.43
C THR A 524 -15.46 -22.25 33.92
N ARG A 525 -14.45 -22.94 34.44
CA ARG A 525 -13.96 -22.72 35.82
C ARG A 525 -13.31 -21.39 36.09
N GLN A 526 -12.74 -20.71 35.05
CA GLN A 526 -12.15 -19.38 35.19
C GLN A 526 -13.20 -18.23 35.02
N VAL A 527 -14.38 -18.53 34.54
CA VAL A 527 -15.52 -17.60 34.48
C VAL A 527 -16.26 -17.58 35.83
N GLU A 528 -16.19 -18.67 36.59
CA GLU A 528 -16.82 -18.81 37.92
C GLU A 528 -15.93 -18.32 39.08
N ALA A 529 -14.63 -18.10 38.83
CA ALA A 529 -13.67 -17.52 39.78
C ALA A 529 -13.26 -16.08 39.36
#